data_a13eb99e76c77a1417e03b5d3ae7b6ab
#
_entry.id   a13eb99e76c77a1417e03b5d3ae7b6ab
#
_cell.length_a   1.000
_cell.length_b   1.000
_cell.length_c   1.000
_cell.angle_alpha   90.00
_cell.angle_beta   90.00
_cell.angle_gamma   90.00
#
_symmetry.space_group_name_H-M   'P 1'
#
loop_
_entity.id
_entity.type
_entity.pdbx_description
1 polymer ?
#
loop_
_entity_poly.entity_id
_entity_poly.type
_entity_poly.pdbx_seq_one_letter_code
_entity_poly.pdbx_strand_id
1 'polypeptide(L)'
;MPILLTERLELVPVTIAVVEAVLAGDRARVEGLVNARCPVSWPNRALIERAFYADIEAIKQDPIRRLWGDRVMITRDSSRRVVGSVVFHGAPGDDGEVEVAYGVEEESQRQGYATEATRVSVDWALAHEGVSVVRA
;
A
#
# COMPACT_ATOMS: atom_id res chain seq x y z
N MET A 1 -3.06 -11.49 4.65
CA MET A 1 -2.24 -11.10 3.49
C MET A 1 -0.76 -11.22 3.81
N PRO A 2 0.05 -11.75 2.90
CA PRO A 2 1.47 -11.89 3.16
C PRO A 2 2.22 -10.58 3.00
N ILE A 3 3.34 -10.47 3.72
CA ILE A 3 4.35 -9.48 3.42
C ILE A 3 5.06 -9.93 2.15
N LEU A 4 5.24 -9.02 1.19
CA LEU A 4 6.00 -9.30 -0.01
C LEU A 4 7.39 -8.70 0.13
N LEU A 5 8.40 -9.45 -0.29
CA LEU A 5 9.77 -9.00 -0.19
C LEU A 5 10.33 -8.73 -1.59
N THR A 6 11.04 -7.62 -1.71
CA THR A 6 11.86 -7.30 -2.87
C THR A 6 13.31 -7.24 -2.42
N GLU A 7 14.22 -6.92 -3.32
CA GLU A 7 15.64 -6.76 -2.96
C GLU A 7 15.82 -5.72 -1.84
N ARG A 8 15.12 -4.59 -1.92
CA ARG A 8 15.33 -3.45 -1.02
C ARG A 8 14.14 -3.15 -0.12
N LEU A 9 12.99 -3.78 -0.35
CA LEU A 9 11.73 -3.40 0.30
C LEU A 9 11.03 -4.59 0.95
N GLU A 10 10.33 -4.30 2.04
CA GLU A 10 9.22 -5.10 2.54
C GLU A 10 7.94 -4.37 2.17
N LEU A 11 7.01 -5.09 1.58
CA LEU A 11 5.68 -4.55 1.29
C LEU A 11 4.73 -5.10 2.35
N VAL A 12 4.40 -4.25 3.33
CA VAL A 12 3.66 -4.65 4.53
C VAL A 12 2.18 -4.34 4.35
N PRO A 13 1.29 -5.32 4.54
CA PRO A 13 -0.14 -5.11 4.35
C PRO A 13 -0.68 -3.97 5.20
N VAL A 14 -1.54 -3.18 4.58
CA VAL A 14 -2.29 -2.12 5.26
C VAL A 14 -3.50 -2.74 5.94
N THR A 15 -3.71 -2.39 7.21
CA THR A 15 -4.87 -2.85 7.99
C THR A 15 -5.82 -1.68 8.23
N ILE A 16 -7.04 -1.98 8.68
CA ILE A 16 -7.99 -0.92 9.03
C ILE A 16 -7.43 -0.04 10.16
N ALA A 17 -6.68 -0.62 11.10
CA ALA A 17 -6.04 0.14 12.17
C ALA A 17 -5.02 1.14 11.62
N VAL A 18 -4.25 0.75 10.61
CA VAL A 18 -3.31 1.65 9.93
C VAL A 18 -4.06 2.78 9.23
N VAL A 19 -5.13 2.48 8.50
CA VAL A 19 -5.94 3.49 7.82
C VAL A 19 -6.50 4.50 8.83
N GLU A 20 -7.07 4.02 9.93
CA GLU A 20 -7.63 4.89 10.97
C GLU A 20 -6.56 5.78 11.58
N ALA A 21 -5.37 5.24 11.88
CA ALA A 21 -4.27 6.02 12.44
C ALA A 21 -3.77 7.08 11.45
N VAL A 22 -3.67 6.73 10.16
CA VAL A 22 -3.28 7.66 9.10
C VAL A 22 -4.29 8.82 9.01
N LEU A 23 -5.58 8.50 8.99
CA LEU A 23 -6.63 9.52 8.87
C LEU A 23 -6.72 10.39 10.12
N ALA A 24 -6.36 9.86 11.28
CA ALA A 24 -6.31 10.62 12.55
C ALA A 24 -5.04 11.47 12.64
N GLY A 25 -4.09 11.33 11.74
CA GLY A 25 -2.81 12.04 11.82
C GLY A 25 -1.91 11.52 12.93
N ASP A 26 -2.16 10.31 13.43
CA ASP A 26 -1.40 9.71 14.54
C ASP A 26 -0.18 8.96 14.00
N ARG A 27 0.85 9.70 13.71
CA ARG A 27 2.10 9.19 13.13
C ARG A 27 2.77 8.13 14.02
N ALA A 28 2.84 8.40 15.33
CA ALA A 28 3.48 7.48 16.26
C ALA A 28 2.78 6.11 16.26
N ARG A 29 1.45 6.11 16.18
CA ARG A 29 0.67 4.89 16.11
C ARG A 29 0.92 4.13 14.81
N VAL A 30 0.96 4.85 13.68
CA VAL A 30 1.29 4.22 12.39
C VAL A 30 2.67 3.57 12.46
N GLU A 31 3.67 4.30 12.96
CA GLU A 31 5.02 3.77 13.11
C GLU A 31 5.07 2.50 13.96
N GLY A 32 4.30 2.47 15.04
CA GLY A 32 4.18 1.27 15.88
C GLY A 32 3.51 0.11 15.15
N LEU A 33 2.45 0.38 14.40
CA LEU A 33 1.70 -0.65 13.69
C LEU A 33 2.48 -1.27 12.54
N VAL A 34 3.27 -0.49 11.81
CA VAL A 34 4.05 -0.98 10.66
C VAL A 34 5.51 -1.28 11.02
N ASN A 35 5.93 -0.97 12.23
CA ASN A 35 7.30 -1.16 12.72
C ASN A 35 8.34 -0.51 11.80
N ALA A 36 8.13 0.76 11.49
CA ALA A 36 9.01 1.53 10.61
C ALA A 36 8.84 3.02 10.89
N ARG A 37 9.83 3.80 10.48
CA ARG A 37 9.76 5.26 10.58
C ARG A 37 8.96 5.83 9.42
N CYS A 38 8.05 6.73 9.72
CA CYS A 38 7.30 7.45 8.70
C CYS A 38 7.94 8.81 8.46
N PRO A 39 8.30 9.15 7.21
CA PRO A 39 8.81 10.48 6.90
C PRO A 39 7.71 11.53 7.08
N VAL A 40 8.10 12.79 7.26
CA VAL A 40 7.17 13.88 7.48
C VAL A 40 6.16 14.01 6.32
N SER A 41 6.61 13.75 5.10
CA SER A 41 5.78 13.82 3.90
C SER A 41 4.80 12.65 3.74
N TRP A 42 5.01 11.55 4.46
CA TRP A 42 4.15 10.37 4.31
C TRP A 42 3.08 10.33 5.41
N PRO A 43 1.86 9.93 5.08
CA PRO A 43 1.34 9.79 3.72
C PRO A 43 1.01 11.16 3.14
N ASN A 44 1.24 11.34 1.86
CA ASN A 44 0.86 12.58 1.23
C ASN A 44 -0.65 12.64 1.03
N ARG A 45 -1.17 13.87 0.89
CA ARG A 45 -2.60 14.08 0.79
C ARG A 45 -3.25 13.38 -0.39
N ALA A 46 -2.56 13.37 -1.53
CA ALA A 46 -3.08 12.71 -2.72
C ALA A 46 -3.24 11.20 -2.51
N LEU A 47 -2.30 10.57 -1.81
CA LEU A 47 -2.41 9.16 -1.49
C LEU A 47 -3.60 8.89 -0.55
N ILE A 48 -3.76 9.71 0.48
CA ILE A 48 -4.89 9.60 1.42
C ILE A 48 -6.21 9.68 0.67
N GLU A 49 -6.38 10.73 -0.12
CA GLU A 49 -7.63 10.96 -0.85
C GLU A 49 -7.93 9.83 -1.83
N ARG A 50 -6.92 9.36 -2.54
CA ARG A 50 -7.07 8.34 -3.56
C ARG A 50 -7.28 6.94 -2.99
N ALA A 51 -6.50 6.58 -1.96
CA ALA A 51 -6.49 5.22 -1.43
C ALA A 51 -7.47 4.99 -0.29
N PHE A 52 -7.70 6.00 0.55
CA PHE A 52 -8.44 5.80 1.80
C PHE A 52 -9.61 6.75 1.99
N TYR A 53 -9.39 8.04 1.80
CA TYR A 53 -10.32 9.07 2.28
C TYR A 53 -11.70 8.99 1.62
N ALA A 54 -11.71 8.85 0.30
CA ALA A 54 -12.96 8.85 -0.46
C ALA A 54 -13.86 7.65 -0.14
N ASP A 55 -13.27 6.56 0.36
CA ASP A 55 -13.94 5.28 0.54
C ASP A 55 -13.92 4.75 1.96
N ILE A 56 -13.67 5.60 2.97
CA ILE A 56 -13.51 5.13 4.35
C ILE A 56 -14.72 4.33 4.84
N GLU A 57 -15.93 4.73 4.49
CA GLU A 57 -17.12 3.99 4.89
C GLU A 57 -17.21 2.64 4.19
N ALA A 58 -16.82 2.56 2.92
CA ALA A 58 -16.77 1.29 2.21
C ALA A 58 -15.69 0.36 2.81
N ILE A 59 -14.56 0.91 3.22
CA ILE A 59 -13.51 0.16 3.90
C ILE A 59 -14.03 -0.43 5.20
N LYS A 60 -14.76 0.35 5.99
CA LYS A 60 -15.34 -0.10 7.25
C LYS A 60 -16.39 -1.19 7.04
N GLN A 61 -17.15 -1.11 5.96
CA GLN A 61 -18.19 -2.11 5.64
C GLN A 61 -17.59 -3.42 5.11
N ASP A 62 -16.51 -3.34 4.34
CA ASP A 62 -15.88 -4.51 3.74
C ASP A 62 -14.34 -4.31 3.67
N PRO A 63 -13.64 -4.41 4.82
CA PRO A 63 -12.21 -4.14 4.88
C PRO A 63 -11.38 -5.05 3.99
N ILE A 64 -11.71 -6.33 3.93
CA ILE A 64 -10.97 -7.33 3.13
C ILE A 64 -10.99 -6.93 1.66
N ARG A 65 -12.16 -6.56 1.17
CA ARG A 65 -12.35 -6.20 -0.24
C ARG A 65 -11.66 -4.87 -0.60
N ARG A 66 -11.80 -3.87 0.29
CA ARG A 66 -11.28 -2.52 0.02
C ARG A 66 -9.78 -2.41 0.22
N LEU A 67 -9.23 -3.21 1.11
CA LEU A 67 -7.79 -3.22 1.38
C LEU A 67 -7.07 -4.36 0.66
N TRP A 68 -7.71 -4.99 -0.31
CA TRP A 68 -7.15 -6.12 -1.03
C TRP A 68 -5.81 -5.77 -1.67
N GLY A 69 -4.75 -6.42 -1.20
CA GLY A 69 -3.41 -6.24 -1.73
C GLY A 69 -2.70 -4.93 -1.39
N ASP A 70 -3.31 -4.05 -0.61
CA ASP A 70 -2.73 -2.75 -0.25
C ASP A 70 -1.56 -2.93 0.72
N ARG A 71 -0.43 -2.30 0.43
CA ARG A 71 0.79 -2.43 1.22
C ARG A 71 1.57 -1.13 1.29
N VAL A 72 2.26 -0.91 2.41
CA VAL A 72 3.26 0.15 2.53
C VAL A 72 4.64 -0.39 2.14
N MET A 73 5.44 0.46 1.52
CA MET A 73 6.82 0.16 1.13
C MET A 73 7.76 0.55 2.26
N ILE A 74 8.47 -0.42 2.83
CA ILE A 74 9.42 -0.19 3.93
C ILE A 74 10.79 -0.67 3.49
N THR A 75 11.82 0.14 3.71
CA THR A 75 13.19 -0.24 3.37
C THR A 75 13.66 -1.39 4.25
N ARG A 76 14.44 -2.30 3.68
CA ARG A 76 14.96 -3.48 4.39
C ARG A 76 16.28 -3.23 5.11
N ASP A 77 16.79 -2.02 5.05
CA ASP A 77 17.99 -1.64 5.78
C ASP A 77 17.66 -1.42 7.29
N SER A 78 18.69 -1.13 8.07
CA SER A 78 18.52 -0.94 9.51
C SER A 78 17.67 0.27 9.88
N SER A 79 17.49 1.24 8.97
CA SER A 79 16.68 2.43 9.26
C SER A 79 15.19 2.18 9.18
N ARG A 80 14.74 1.16 8.44
CA ARG A 80 13.34 0.78 8.26
C ARG A 80 12.44 1.99 8.09
N ARG A 81 12.50 2.61 6.91
CA ARG A 81 11.72 3.82 6.59
C ARG A 81 10.59 3.48 5.64
N VAL A 82 9.43 4.07 5.88
CA VAL A 82 8.34 4.07 4.90
C VAL A 82 8.74 5.01 3.77
N VAL A 83 8.75 4.50 2.55
CA VAL A 83 9.11 5.29 1.37
C VAL A 83 7.94 5.46 0.40
N GLY A 84 6.83 4.81 0.66
CA GLY A 84 5.64 4.93 -0.18
C GLY A 84 4.63 3.84 0.09
N SER A 85 3.72 3.69 -0.84
CA SER A 85 2.66 2.68 -0.78
C SER A 85 2.33 2.17 -2.18
N VAL A 86 1.90 0.93 -2.24
CA VAL A 86 1.29 0.33 -3.42
C VAL A 86 -0.08 -0.17 -3.01
N VAL A 87 -1.11 0.22 -3.75
CA VAL A 87 -2.50 -0.06 -3.38
C VAL A 87 -3.25 -0.62 -4.58
N PHE A 88 -4.21 -1.49 -4.31
CA PHE A 88 -5.18 -1.92 -5.32
C PHE A 88 -6.51 -1.23 -5.05
N HIS A 89 -7.23 -0.92 -6.11
CA HIS A 89 -8.55 -0.30 -6.00
C HIS A 89 -9.63 -1.38 -5.80
N GLY A 90 -9.47 -2.14 -4.72
CA GLY A 90 -10.38 -3.23 -4.34
C GLY A 90 -9.99 -4.58 -4.92
N ALA A 91 -10.75 -5.60 -4.56
CA ALA A 91 -10.58 -6.96 -5.05
C ALA A 91 -10.96 -7.07 -6.53
N PRO A 92 -10.53 -8.15 -7.23
CA PRO A 92 -10.88 -8.33 -8.63
C PRO A 92 -12.38 -8.28 -8.85
N GLY A 93 -12.79 -7.60 -9.92
CA GLY A 93 -14.17 -7.63 -10.37
C GLY A 93 -14.52 -8.95 -11.05
N ASP A 94 -15.78 -9.07 -11.50
CA ASP A 94 -16.27 -10.27 -12.20
C ASP A 94 -15.52 -10.53 -13.52
N ASP A 95 -14.96 -9.48 -14.10
CA ASP A 95 -14.14 -9.55 -15.33
C ASP A 95 -12.68 -9.96 -15.07
N GLY A 96 -12.29 -10.12 -13.80
CA GLY A 96 -10.91 -10.46 -13.44
C GLY A 96 -9.94 -9.29 -13.49
N GLU A 97 -10.43 -8.07 -13.58
CA GLU A 97 -9.58 -6.88 -13.59
C GLU A 97 -9.33 -6.32 -12.19
N VAL A 98 -8.08 -5.92 -11.92
CA VAL A 98 -7.74 -5.11 -10.77
C VAL A 98 -6.93 -3.91 -11.24
N GLU A 99 -7.03 -2.81 -10.50
CA GLU A 99 -6.27 -1.61 -10.77
C GLU A 99 -5.28 -1.37 -9.63
N VAL A 100 -4.02 -1.14 -9.98
CA VAL A 100 -2.96 -0.84 -9.03
C VAL A 100 -2.57 0.62 -9.14
N ALA A 101 -2.34 1.25 -8.00
CA ALA A 101 -1.78 2.58 -7.90
C ALA A 101 -0.62 2.57 -6.91
N TYR A 102 0.30 3.51 -7.07
CA TYR A 102 1.45 3.61 -6.19
C TYR A 102 1.83 5.08 -5.99
N GLY A 103 2.51 5.34 -4.89
CA GLY A 103 3.09 6.64 -4.62
C GLY A 103 4.36 6.46 -3.82
N VAL A 104 5.39 7.23 -4.17
CA VAL A 104 6.68 7.25 -3.47
C VAL A 104 6.87 8.65 -2.91
N GLU A 105 7.31 8.72 -1.66
CA GLU A 105 7.56 9.98 -1.01
C GLU A 105 8.66 10.76 -1.74
N GLU A 106 8.53 12.08 -1.77
CA GLU A 106 9.36 12.96 -2.59
C GLU A 106 10.86 12.70 -2.40
N GLU A 107 11.31 12.58 -1.16
CA GLU A 107 12.71 12.34 -0.83
C GLU A 107 13.23 10.95 -1.25
N SER A 108 12.33 10.06 -1.61
CA SER A 108 12.66 8.68 -1.99
C SER A 108 12.42 8.40 -3.47
N GLN A 109 11.98 9.39 -4.23
CA GLN A 109 11.70 9.23 -5.66
C GLN A 109 12.97 9.05 -6.48
N ARG A 110 12.81 8.51 -7.68
CA ARG A 110 13.89 8.31 -8.66
C ARG A 110 14.94 7.29 -8.22
N GLN A 111 14.58 6.37 -7.33
CA GLN A 111 15.46 5.30 -6.86
C GLN A 111 14.97 3.91 -7.30
N GLY A 112 13.88 3.85 -8.08
CA GLY A 112 13.33 2.58 -8.57
C GLY A 112 12.40 1.86 -7.60
N TYR A 113 12.04 2.45 -6.49
CA TYR A 113 11.17 1.81 -5.50
C TYR A 113 9.78 1.49 -6.08
N ALA A 114 9.19 2.43 -6.80
CA ALA A 114 7.87 2.22 -7.40
C ALA A 114 7.88 1.04 -8.37
N THR A 115 8.87 0.98 -9.24
CA THR A 115 9.02 -0.13 -10.21
C THR A 115 9.19 -1.46 -9.49
N GLU A 116 10.05 -1.51 -8.49
CA GLU A 116 10.34 -2.71 -7.71
C GLU A 116 9.09 -3.22 -6.99
N ALA A 117 8.38 -2.32 -6.28
CA ALA A 117 7.18 -2.66 -5.54
C ALA A 117 6.03 -3.06 -6.46
N THR A 118 5.82 -2.33 -7.55
CA THR A 118 4.73 -2.61 -8.49
C THR A 118 4.93 -3.95 -9.15
N ARG A 119 6.15 -4.29 -9.57
CA ARG A 119 6.45 -5.58 -10.21
C ARG A 119 6.05 -6.75 -9.33
N VAL A 120 6.48 -6.75 -8.08
CA VAL A 120 6.16 -7.83 -7.13
C VAL A 120 4.67 -7.86 -6.83
N SER A 121 4.03 -6.71 -6.69
CA SER A 121 2.60 -6.62 -6.43
C SER A 121 1.77 -7.16 -7.60
N VAL A 122 2.16 -6.84 -8.83
CA VAL A 122 1.50 -7.36 -10.04
C VAL A 122 1.63 -8.88 -10.11
N ASP A 123 2.83 -9.41 -9.87
CA ASP A 123 3.06 -10.86 -9.87
C ASP A 123 2.20 -11.55 -8.81
N TRP A 124 2.12 -10.95 -7.61
CA TRP A 124 1.27 -11.45 -6.55
C TRP A 124 -0.20 -11.47 -6.96
N ALA A 125 -0.69 -10.39 -7.54
CA ALA A 125 -2.07 -10.30 -7.99
C ALA A 125 -2.40 -11.32 -9.07
N LEU A 126 -1.53 -11.44 -10.08
CA LEU A 126 -1.75 -12.37 -11.19
C LEU A 126 -1.69 -13.84 -10.76
N ALA A 127 -1.06 -14.13 -9.63
CA ALA A 127 -1.05 -15.49 -9.07
C ALA A 127 -2.37 -15.86 -8.41
N HIS A 128 -3.27 -14.92 -8.19
CA HIS A 128 -4.58 -15.18 -7.58
C HIS A 128 -5.57 -15.67 -8.61
N GLU A 129 -6.33 -16.70 -8.23
CA GLU A 129 -7.48 -17.14 -9.00
C GLU A 129 -8.47 -15.98 -9.12
N GLY A 130 -9.02 -15.79 -10.31
CA GLY A 130 -9.95 -14.71 -10.57
C GLY A 130 -9.32 -13.41 -11.04
N VAL A 131 -7.99 -13.31 -11.07
CA VAL A 131 -7.29 -12.16 -11.64
C VAL A 131 -6.76 -12.52 -13.02
N SER A 132 -7.17 -11.79 -14.04
CA SER A 132 -6.70 -11.97 -15.41
C SER A 132 -5.92 -10.77 -15.93
N VAL A 133 -6.21 -9.57 -15.43
CA VAL A 133 -5.58 -8.33 -15.90
C VAL A 133 -5.30 -7.43 -14.71
N VAL A 134 -4.12 -6.83 -14.68
CA VAL A 134 -3.77 -5.76 -13.75
C VAL A 134 -3.54 -4.49 -14.55
N ARG A 135 -4.26 -3.43 -14.21
CA ARG A 135 -4.15 -2.11 -14.84
C ARG A 135 -3.51 -1.12 -13.86
N ALA A 136 -2.82 -0.15 -14.41
CA ALA A 136 -2.23 0.94 -13.63
C ALA A 136 -2.89 2.27 -13.94
#